data_ca3b7cd85f99f763c3c7200baf26964e
#
_entry.id   ca3b7cd85f99f763c3c7200baf26964e
#
_cell.length_a   1.000
_cell.length_b   1.000
_cell.length_c   1.000
_cell.angle_alpha   90.00
_cell.angle_beta   90.00
_cell.angle_gamma   90.00
#
_symmetry.space_group_name_H-M   'P 1'
#
loop_
_entity.id
_entity.type
_entity.pdbx_description
1 polymer ?
#
loop_
_entity_poly.entity_id
_entity_poly.type
_entity_poly.pdbx_seq_one_letter_code
_entity_poly.pdbx_strand_id
1 'polypeptide(L)'
;MKKLTTILITIFGLFTMLYAANYNAPSSDFVLIKGGSFTMGSPESEDWRSNDETQHRVTLASFYMAKFEVTQKEWREITGKNPSNFTGDKLPVESITWLEAIEFCNALSKRDGRTPVYTIADGGNTITWNRSANGYRLPTEAEWEYAARAGSTTPFYSRKVPGADDVNFYGHYPYQIEQNYFNDEVLETRPGVYRGKTLDVGSFKPNPNGLYDIYGNVGEWCFDYYGDYASSTGSGTTGVTNPAGASEGTRRVYRGGGWNDFGKNLRSAYRAAMPQNNCAYNVGLRLVCNADDSVKGSVTTREVAKSGSKQSAGSGKGLIIFYSWSGNTRGAAREIARQTGFDSIELELVKPYSTDYNTVLNQAQNDQHKQIRPALKTKIDSKKWAEYDTILLGYPNWWASIPMPIATLLESYDFSGKTIMPFCSHGGGRFGQSLTAISKLAPKATLTEGLSIHYSGGASLSKDVEKWLKKCGVSQK
;
A
#
# COMPACT_ATOMS: atom_id res chain seq x y z
N MET A 1 -66.83 -5.00 60.45
CA MET A 1 -66.56 -4.63 59.08
C MET A 1 -65.20 -3.86 59.06
N LYS A 2 -64.13 -4.57 58.78
CA LYS A 2 -62.79 -3.99 58.71
C LYS A 2 -62.46 -3.74 57.26
N LYS A 3 -62.22 -2.49 56.85
CA LYS A 3 -61.74 -2.12 55.52
C LYS A 3 -60.25 -2.37 55.42
N LEU A 4 -59.83 -3.25 54.56
CA LEU A 4 -58.43 -3.47 54.18
C LEU A 4 -58.05 -2.43 53.11
N THR A 5 -57.10 -1.59 53.44
CA THR A 5 -56.55 -0.61 52.47
C THR A 5 -55.30 -1.24 51.85
N THR A 6 -55.37 -1.58 50.60
CA THR A 6 -54.23 -2.11 49.83
C THR A 6 -53.40 -0.94 49.31
N ILE A 7 -52.17 -0.82 49.76
CA ILE A 7 -51.22 0.15 49.28
C ILE A 7 -50.49 -0.47 48.07
N LEU A 8 -50.73 0.10 46.91
CA LEU A 8 -50.06 -0.27 45.64
C LEU A 8 -48.75 0.52 45.58
N ILE A 9 -47.60 -0.13 45.82
CA ILE A 9 -46.28 0.46 45.61
C ILE A 9 -45.94 0.29 44.14
N THR A 10 -46.03 1.37 43.38
CA THR A 10 -45.58 1.42 41.99
C THR A 10 -44.08 1.68 42.00
N ILE A 11 -43.26 0.66 41.76
CA ILE A 11 -41.81 0.78 41.53
C ILE A 11 -41.62 1.32 40.11
N PHE A 12 -41.37 2.59 39.97
CA PHE A 12 -40.88 3.19 38.74
C PHE A 12 -39.40 2.83 38.60
N GLY A 13 -39.14 1.72 37.91
CA GLY A 13 -37.76 1.39 37.47
C GLY A 13 -37.36 2.39 36.38
N LEU A 14 -36.49 3.35 36.71
CA LEU A 14 -35.83 4.17 35.72
C LEU A 14 -34.83 3.28 34.92
N PHE A 15 -35.34 2.73 33.82
CA PHE A 15 -34.42 2.21 32.78
C PHE A 15 -33.83 3.41 32.07
N THR A 16 -32.69 3.88 32.48
CA THR A 16 -31.81 4.74 31.67
C THR A 16 -31.30 3.86 30.53
N MET A 17 -32.04 3.80 29.42
CA MET A 17 -31.46 3.39 28.15
C MET A 17 -30.40 4.41 27.81
N LEU A 18 -29.13 4.02 27.98
CA LEU A 18 -28.04 4.69 27.30
C LEU A 18 -28.28 4.47 25.79
N TYR A 19 -28.91 5.43 25.15
CA TYR A 19 -28.89 5.53 23.71
C TYR A 19 -27.44 5.87 23.33
N ALA A 20 -26.64 4.85 22.96
CA ALA A 20 -25.48 5.11 22.16
C ALA A 20 -25.95 5.88 20.93
N ALA A 21 -25.38 7.05 20.68
CA ALA A 21 -25.72 7.83 19.50
C ALA A 21 -25.29 7.02 18.27
N ASN A 22 -26.25 6.32 17.64
CA ASN A 22 -26.00 5.64 16.39
C ASN A 22 -25.88 6.70 15.30
N TYR A 23 -24.74 6.83 14.69
CA TYR A 23 -24.56 7.66 13.50
C TYR A 23 -25.26 6.98 12.33
N ASN A 24 -26.16 7.68 11.66
CA ASN A 24 -26.77 7.19 10.44
C ASN A 24 -25.72 6.97 9.35
N ALA A 25 -25.96 5.99 8.47
CA ALA A 25 -25.14 5.81 7.28
C ALA A 25 -25.01 7.14 6.52
N PRO A 26 -23.82 7.49 6.02
CA PRO A 26 -23.63 8.74 5.27
C PRO A 26 -24.50 8.85 4.02
N SER A 27 -24.69 7.73 3.33
CA SER A 27 -25.55 7.58 2.15
C SER A 27 -25.91 6.11 1.95
N SER A 28 -26.75 5.83 0.94
CA SER A 28 -27.08 4.46 0.51
C SER A 28 -25.86 3.67 -0.02
N ASP A 29 -24.75 4.36 -0.30
CA ASP A 29 -23.54 3.75 -0.80
C ASP A 29 -22.59 3.30 0.31
N PHE A 30 -23.03 3.36 1.56
CA PHE A 30 -22.32 2.80 2.70
C PHE A 30 -23.06 1.60 3.28
N VAL A 31 -22.31 0.59 3.70
CA VAL A 31 -22.82 -0.58 4.41
C VAL A 31 -22.29 -0.61 5.85
N LEU A 32 -23.14 -1.08 6.76
CA LEU A 32 -22.74 -1.30 8.15
C LEU A 32 -21.94 -2.59 8.25
N ILE A 33 -20.68 -2.48 8.62
CA ILE A 33 -19.84 -3.61 9.04
C ILE A 33 -20.01 -3.77 10.55
N LYS A 34 -20.73 -4.81 10.96
CA LYS A 34 -20.94 -5.10 12.39
C LYS A 34 -19.62 -5.44 13.05
N GLY A 35 -19.34 -4.83 14.17
CA GLY A 35 -18.16 -5.12 14.97
C GLY A 35 -18.10 -6.59 15.44
N GLY A 36 -16.91 -7.04 15.76
CA GLY A 36 -16.66 -8.41 16.17
C GLY A 36 -15.18 -8.70 16.28
N SER A 37 -14.86 -9.95 16.56
CA SER A 37 -13.47 -10.41 16.68
C SER A 37 -13.12 -11.38 15.55
N PHE A 38 -11.91 -11.25 15.01
CA PHE A 38 -11.38 -12.15 14.00
C PHE A 38 -9.87 -12.40 14.20
N THR A 39 -9.34 -13.36 13.48
CA THR A 39 -7.90 -13.58 13.37
C THR A 39 -7.40 -12.83 12.14
N MET A 40 -6.62 -11.77 12.35
CA MET A 40 -5.97 -10.98 11.32
C MET A 40 -4.65 -11.64 10.93
N GLY A 41 -4.26 -11.55 9.66
CA GLY A 41 -3.09 -12.21 9.12
C GLY A 41 -3.38 -13.58 8.51
N SER A 42 -2.35 -14.31 8.10
CA SER A 42 -2.46 -15.61 7.42
C SER A 42 -1.75 -16.72 8.19
N PRO A 43 -2.29 -17.96 8.14
CA PRO A 43 -1.61 -19.12 8.72
C PRO A 43 -0.32 -19.45 7.97
N GLU A 44 0.63 -20.11 8.62
CA GLU A 44 1.89 -20.50 7.99
C GLU A 44 1.72 -21.40 6.77
N SER A 45 0.61 -22.13 6.72
CA SER A 45 0.24 -23.00 5.60
C SER A 45 -0.39 -22.28 4.42
N GLU A 46 -0.64 -20.96 4.50
CA GLU A 46 -1.22 -20.21 3.37
C GLU A 46 -0.17 -20.00 2.28
N ASP A 47 -0.52 -20.40 1.07
CA ASP A 47 0.35 -20.20 -0.09
C ASP A 47 0.64 -18.68 -0.29
N TRP A 48 1.87 -18.36 -0.68
CA TRP A 48 2.34 -16.98 -0.92
C TRP A 48 2.34 -16.08 0.32
N ARG A 49 2.19 -16.64 1.51
CA ARG A 49 2.27 -15.89 2.76
C ARG A 49 3.60 -15.15 2.87
N SER A 50 3.54 -13.91 3.35
CA SER A 50 4.71 -13.14 3.77
C SER A 50 4.91 -13.20 5.28
N ASN A 51 6.16 -13.03 5.74
CA ASN A 51 6.49 -13.10 7.18
C ASN A 51 5.85 -11.99 8.02
N ASP A 52 5.41 -10.91 7.36
CA ASP A 52 4.73 -9.76 7.97
C ASP A 52 3.21 -9.96 8.17
N GLU A 53 2.69 -11.13 7.85
CA GLU A 53 1.28 -11.51 7.97
C GLU A 53 1.02 -12.36 9.21
N THR A 54 1.73 -12.12 10.32
CA THR A 54 1.60 -12.92 11.56
C THR A 54 0.19 -12.88 12.12
N GLN A 55 -0.39 -14.07 12.35
CA GLN A 55 -1.74 -14.19 12.88
C GLN A 55 -1.85 -13.65 14.31
N HIS A 56 -2.87 -12.85 14.56
CA HIS A 56 -3.21 -12.33 15.88
C HIS A 56 -4.70 -12.02 15.98
N ARG A 57 -5.24 -11.99 17.20
CA ARG A 57 -6.66 -11.71 17.41
C ARG A 57 -6.91 -10.21 17.44
N VAL A 58 -7.91 -9.77 16.71
CA VAL A 58 -8.38 -8.37 16.67
C VAL A 58 -9.86 -8.31 16.99
N THR A 59 -10.27 -7.31 17.78
CA THR A 59 -11.67 -6.98 18.03
C THR A 59 -11.95 -5.57 17.52
N LEU A 60 -13.02 -5.39 16.75
CA LEU A 60 -13.40 -4.13 16.15
C LEU A 60 -14.80 -3.71 16.61
N ALA A 61 -14.98 -2.41 16.80
CA ALA A 61 -16.30 -1.79 16.88
C ALA A 61 -16.98 -1.79 15.50
N SER A 62 -18.29 -1.53 15.46
CA SER A 62 -19.01 -1.37 14.20
C SER A 62 -18.61 -0.08 13.48
N PHE A 63 -18.57 -0.12 12.16
CA PHE A 63 -18.28 1.03 11.32
C PHE A 63 -19.04 0.96 10.00
N TYR A 64 -19.25 2.09 9.35
CA TYR A 64 -19.74 2.13 7.98
C TYR A 64 -18.57 2.15 7.00
N MET A 65 -18.67 1.38 5.92
CA MET A 65 -17.69 1.34 4.85
C MET A 65 -18.37 1.59 3.51
N ALA A 66 -17.78 2.41 2.67
CA ALA A 66 -18.28 2.67 1.32
C ALA A 66 -18.29 1.38 0.49
N LYS A 67 -19.39 1.15 -0.24
CA LYS A 67 -19.53 -0.01 -1.13
C LYS A 67 -18.45 -0.05 -2.21
N PHE A 68 -18.05 1.13 -2.67
CA PHE A 68 -17.15 1.33 -3.80
C PHE A 68 -15.90 2.10 -3.36
N GLU A 69 -14.84 1.98 -4.15
CA GLU A 69 -13.71 2.89 -4.14
C GLU A 69 -14.20 4.30 -4.49
N VAL A 70 -13.52 5.35 -4.04
CA VAL A 70 -13.84 6.74 -4.40
C VAL A 70 -13.63 6.92 -5.90
N THR A 71 -14.65 7.42 -6.58
CA THR A 71 -14.61 7.65 -8.03
C THR A 71 -13.85 8.94 -8.39
N GLN A 72 -13.37 9.02 -9.62
CA GLN A 72 -12.74 10.24 -10.16
C GLN A 72 -13.71 11.42 -10.20
N LYS A 73 -14.99 11.16 -10.39
CA LYS A 73 -16.03 12.21 -10.32
C LYS A 73 -16.10 12.79 -8.91
N GLU A 74 -16.27 11.95 -7.89
CA GLU A 74 -16.33 12.37 -6.48
C GLU A 74 -15.06 13.12 -6.06
N TRP A 75 -13.90 12.59 -6.44
CA TRP A 75 -12.63 13.23 -6.16
C TRP A 75 -12.53 14.62 -6.76
N ARG A 76 -12.90 14.77 -8.04
CA ARG A 76 -12.86 16.04 -8.76
C ARG A 76 -13.86 17.06 -8.20
N GLU A 77 -15.04 16.62 -7.79
CA GLU A 77 -16.06 17.49 -7.16
C GLU A 77 -15.56 18.12 -5.85
N ILE A 78 -14.70 17.45 -5.12
CA ILE A 78 -14.14 17.93 -3.85
C ILE A 78 -12.84 18.72 -4.04
N THR A 79 -11.94 18.23 -4.90
CA THR A 79 -10.57 18.77 -5.01
C THR A 79 -10.38 19.71 -6.19
N GLY A 80 -11.31 19.72 -7.15
CA GLY A 80 -11.19 20.46 -8.42
C GLY A 80 -10.17 19.85 -9.40
N LYS A 81 -9.56 18.69 -9.10
CA LYS A 81 -8.48 18.07 -9.88
C LYS A 81 -8.74 16.60 -10.10
N ASN A 82 -8.13 16.04 -11.14
CA ASN A 82 -8.09 14.58 -11.35
C ASN A 82 -6.64 14.15 -11.61
N PRO A 83 -5.95 13.51 -10.66
CA PRO A 83 -4.56 13.07 -10.82
C PRO A 83 -4.43 11.74 -11.56
N SER A 84 -5.56 11.05 -11.81
CA SER A 84 -5.59 9.67 -12.29
C SER A 84 -4.95 9.50 -13.67
N ASN A 85 -4.28 8.38 -13.85
CA ASN A 85 -3.66 7.99 -15.11
C ASN A 85 -4.70 7.55 -16.17
N PHE A 86 -5.74 6.83 -15.74
CA PHE A 86 -6.89 6.50 -16.59
C PHE A 86 -7.99 7.52 -16.35
N THR A 87 -8.76 7.86 -17.37
CA THR A 87 -9.77 8.91 -17.26
C THR A 87 -11.18 8.36 -17.46
N GLY A 88 -12.07 8.63 -16.51
CA GLY A 88 -13.48 8.24 -16.56
C GLY A 88 -14.20 8.54 -15.24
N ASP A 89 -15.41 9.10 -15.31
CA ASP A 89 -16.15 9.57 -14.14
C ASP A 89 -16.45 8.46 -13.11
N LYS A 90 -16.68 7.23 -13.59
CA LYS A 90 -16.97 6.06 -12.76
C LYS A 90 -15.74 5.21 -12.43
N LEU A 91 -14.59 5.53 -12.99
CA LEU A 91 -13.35 4.86 -12.61
C LEU A 91 -12.95 5.27 -11.19
N PRO A 92 -12.27 4.39 -10.43
CA PRO A 92 -11.70 4.78 -9.15
C PRO A 92 -10.64 5.87 -9.35
N VAL A 93 -10.53 6.79 -8.42
CA VAL A 93 -9.40 7.71 -8.40
C VAL A 93 -8.14 6.94 -8.02
N GLU A 94 -7.04 7.19 -8.72
CA GLU A 94 -5.73 6.61 -8.44
C GLU A 94 -4.62 7.67 -8.63
N SER A 95 -3.38 7.31 -8.41
CA SER A 95 -2.25 8.25 -8.45
C SER A 95 -2.34 9.36 -7.40
N ILE A 96 -2.96 9.07 -6.27
CA ILE A 96 -3.08 9.96 -5.11
C ILE A 96 -2.12 9.51 -4.00
N THR A 97 -1.58 10.49 -3.29
CA THR A 97 -0.80 10.24 -2.07
C THR A 97 -1.72 9.96 -0.88
N TRP A 98 -1.16 9.36 0.16
CA TRP A 98 -1.90 9.14 1.41
C TRP A 98 -2.32 10.48 2.06
N LEU A 99 -1.49 11.51 1.98
CA LEU A 99 -1.83 12.84 2.50
C LEU A 99 -3.01 13.45 1.75
N GLU A 100 -3.02 13.40 0.42
CA GLU A 100 -4.16 13.85 -0.39
C GLU A 100 -5.44 13.06 -0.05
N ALA A 101 -5.33 11.76 0.24
CA ALA A 101 -6.47 10.94 0.64
C ALA A 101 -7.10 11.40 1.97
N ILE A 102 -6.30 11.73 3.00
CA ILE A 102 -6.85 12.24 4.27
C ILE A 102 -7.34 13.68 4.18
N GLU A 103 -6.72 14.51 3.34
CA GLU A 103 -7.22 15.85 3.04
C GLU A 103 -8.58 15.78 2.33
N PHE A 104 -8.73 14.86 1.37
CA PHE A 104 -10.01 14.58 0.73
C PHE A 104 -11.08 14.15 1.74
N CYS A 105 -10.76 13.23 2.66
CA CYS A 105 -11.68 12.80 3.72
C CYS A 105 -12.18 13.99 4.55
N ASN A 106 -11.29 14.89 4.93
CA ASN A 106 -11.63 16.09 5.69
C ASN A 106 -12.48 17.08 4.88
N ALA A 107 -12.14 17.29 3.61
CA ALA A 107 -12.88 18.19 2.72
C ALA A 107 -14.30 17.67 2.45
N LEU A 108 -14.43 16.37 2.17
CA LEU A 108 -15.71 15.70 1.99
C LEU A 108 -16.57 15.79 3.26
N SER A 109 -15.96 15.57 4.44
CA SER A 109 -16.66 15.71 5.73
C SER A 109 -17.24 17.10 5.90
N LYS A 110 -16.47 18.14 5.60
CA LYS A 110 -16.94 19.54 5.68
C LYS A 110 -18.09 19.80 4.72
N ARG A 111 -17.99 19.33 3.44
CA ARG A 111 -19.07 19.48 2.46
C ARG A 111 -20.39 18.89 2.98
N ASP A 112 -20.32 17.72 3.61
CA ASP A 112 -21.48 16.98 4.07
C ASP A 112 -21.92 17.34 5.51
N GLY A 113 -21.39 18.45 6.07
CA GLY A 113 -21.76 18.92 7.42
C GLY A 113 -21.29 18.01 8.55
N ARG A 114 -20.29 17.16 8.30
CA ARG A 114 -19.70 16.26 9.29
C ARG A 114 -18.44 16.88 9.90
N THR A 115 -18.08 16.43 11.08
CA THR A 115 -16.87 16.87 11.76
C THR A 115 -15.64 16.18 11.15
N PRO A 116 -14.69 16.92 10.53
CA PRO A 116 -13.45 16.34 10.05
C PRO A 116 -12.71 15.57 11.13
N VAL A 117 -12.11 14.46 10.75
CA VAL A 117 -11.49 13.54 11.72
C VAL A 117 -9.99 13.78 11.88
N TYR A 118 -9.31 14.34 10.86
CA TYR A 118 -7.86 14.50 10.88
C TYR A 118 -7.42 15.93 11.12
N THR A 119 -6.49 16.13 12.04
CA THR A 119 -5.67 17.34 12.16
C THR A 119 -4.31 17.03 11.55
N ILE A 120 -3.91 17.83 10.54
CA ILE A 120 -2.67 17.68 9.80
C ILE A 120 -1.73 18.80 10.24
N ALA A 121 -0.59 18.45 10.81
CA ALA A 121 0.42 19.40 11.30
C ALA A 121 1.80 19.09 10.72
N ASP A 122 2.74 20.01 10.88
CA ASP A 122 4.14 19.88 10.47
C ASP A 122 4.29 19.48 8.98
N GLY A 123 3.47 20.08 8.10
CA GLY A 123 3.50 19.75 6.67
C GLY A 123 3.08 18.32 6.35
N GLY A 124 2.28 17.68 7.20
CA GLY A 124 1.83 16.31 7.03
C GLY A 124 2.64 15.27 7.80
N ASN A 125 3.68 15.67 8.54
CA ASN A 125 4.51 14.75 9.31
C ASN A 125 3.83 14.30 10.63
N THR A 126 2.90 15.11 11.14
CA THR A 126 2.13 14.77 12.35
C THR A 126 0.65 14.77 12.02
N ILE A 127 0.00 13.64 12.23
CA ILE A 127 -1.42 13.45 11.98
C ILE A 127 -2.10 13.05 13.28
N THR A 128 -3.10 13.82 13.70
CA THR A 128 -3.97 13.45 14.82
C THR A 128 -5.35 13.07 14.27
N TRP A 129 -5.80 11.87 14.54
CA TRP A 129 -7.13 11.37 14.25
C TRP A 129 -8.00 11.47 15.51
N ASN A 130 -9.03 12.32 15.46
CA ASN A 130 -10.09 12.35 16.46
C ASN A 130 -11.07 11.20 16.22
N ARG A 131 -10.97 10.14 17.00
CA ARG A 131 -11.78 8.92 16.86
C ARG A 131 -13.26 9.12 17.25
N SER A 132 -13.58 10.21 17.95
CA SER A 132 -14.95 10.55 18.33
C SER A 132 -15.67 11.37 17.25
N ALA A 133 -14.97 11.82 16.21
CA ALA A 133 -15.58 12.59 15.12
C ALA A 133 -16.36 11.65 14.17
N ASN A 134 -17.43 12.19 13.59
CA ASN A 134 -18.33 11.44 12.69
C ASN A 134 -18.00 11.62 11.20
N GLY A 135 -16.89 12.26 10.88
CA GLY A 135 -16.47 12.49 9.50
C GLY A 135 -15.99 11.24 8.79
N TYR A 136 -15.70 11.41 7.50
CA TYR A 136 -15.09 10.37 6.67
C TYR A 136 -13.60 10.20 6.99
N ARG A 137 -13.13 8.98 6.84
CA ARG A 137 -11.75 8.61 7.11
C ARG A 137 -11.31 7.43 6.24
N LEU A 138 -10.03 7.15 6.22
CA LEU A 138 -9.51 5.88 5.72
C LEU A 138 -9.84 4.75 6.69
N PRO A 139 -10.01 3.51 6.22
CA PRO A 139 -10.05 2.34 7.10
C PRO A 139 -8.74 2.20 7.85
N THR A 140 -8.75 1.61 9.04
CA THR A 140 -7.54 0.98 9.57
C THR A 140 -7.24 -0.28 8.78
N GLU A 141 -6.00 -0.75 8.81
CA GLU A 141 -5.61 -2.00 8.15
C GLU A 141 -6.46 -3.18 8.64
N ALA A 142 -6.74 -3.21 9.95
CA ALA A 142 -7.58 -4.23 10.55
C ALA A 142 -9.06 -4.15 10.13
N GLU A 143 -9.63 -2.95 10.02
CA GLU A 143 -10.98 -2.74 9.51
C GLU A 143 -11.09 -3.20 8.05
N TRP A 144 -10.09 -2.87 7.25
CA TRP A 144 -10.03 -3.28 5.84
C TRP A 144 -10.02 -4.81 5.73
N GLU A 145 -9.11 -5.51 6.43
CA GLU A 145 -9.01 -6.97 6.35
C GLU A 145 -10.27 -7.66 6.89
N TYR A 146 -10.83 -7.16 7.99
CA TYR A 146 -12.08 -7.68 8.56
C TYR A 146 -13.25 -7.59 7.56
N ALA A 147 -13.39 -6.43 6.93
CA ALA A 147 -14.44 -6.18 5.94
C ALA A 147 -14.22 -7.01 4.65
N ALA A 148 -12.98 -7.12 4.19
CA ALA A 148 -12.61 -7.91 3.02
C ALA A 148 -12.88 -9.40 3.22
N ARG A 149 -12.52 -9.96 4.37
CA ARG A 149 -12.75 -11.37 4.71
C ARG A 149 -14.23 -11.73 4.81
N ALA A 150 -15.08 -10.83 5.23
CA ALA A 150 -16.50 -11.09 5.44
C ALA A 150 -16.78 -12.40 6.20
N GLY A 151 -15.98 -12.67 7.25
CA GLY A 151 -16.05 -13.88 8.08
C GLY A 151 -15.24 -15.07 7.57
N SER A 152 -14.59 -14.98 6.41
CA SER A 152 -13.73 -16.05 5.89
C SER A 152 -12.38 -16.09 6.60
N THR A 153 -11.81 -17.30 6.73
CA THR A 153 -10.44 -17.55 7.20
C THR A 153 -9.50 -17.95 6.07
N THR A 154 -10.01 -18.04 4.84
CA THR A 154 -9.26 -18.38 3.63
C THR A 154 -8.59 -17.15 3.00
N PRO A 155 -7.69 -17.30 2.04
CA PRO A 155 -7.02 -16.17 1.36
C PRO A 155 -7.98 -15.12 0.80
N PHE A 156 -9.19 -15.55 0.38
CA PHE A 156 -10.25 -14.70 -0.18
C PHE A 156 -11.57 -14.92 0.55
N TYR A 157 -12.52 -13.98 0.45
CA TYR A 157 -13.85 -14.11 1.08
C TYR A 157 -14.67 -15.27 0.51
N SER A 158 -14.39 -15.70 -0.70
CA SER A 158 -14.99 -16.89 -1.31
C SER A 158 -14.04 -18.09 -1.16
N ARG A 159 -14.61 -19.30 -1.05
CA ARG A 159 -13.83 -20.53 -1.08
C ARG A 159 -13.20 -20.79 -2.45
N LYS A 160 -13.80 -20.21 -3.51
CA LYS A 160 -13.25 -20.22 -4.87
C LYS A 160 -12.23 -19.09 -4.96
N VAL A 161 -11.04 -19.40 -5.46
CA VAL A 161 -10.06 -18.39 -5.85
C VAL A 161 -10.65 -17.52 -6.96
N PRO A 162 -10.68 -16.20 -6.81
CA PRO A 162 -11.22 -15.30 -7.82
C PRO A 162 -10.40 -15.34 -9.11
N GLY A 163 -11.09 -15.43 -10.24
CA GLY A 163 -10.51 -15.30 -11.56
C GLY A 163 -10.70 -13.91 -12.15
N ALA A 164 -10.25 -13.73 -13.39
CA ALA A 164 -10.39 -12.45 -14.09
C ALA A 164 -11.85 -12.08 -14.39
N ASP A 165 -12.78 -13.03 -14.33
CA ASP A 165 -14.22 -12.79 -14.46
C ASP A 165 -14.87 -12.33 -13.15
N ASP A 166 -14.16 -12.45 -12.05
CA ASP A 166 -14.63 -12.08 -10.70
C ASP A 166 -13.96 -10.79 -10.19
N VAL A 167 -12.77 -10.44 -10.70
CA VAL A 167 -11.91 -9.36 -10.18
C VAL A 167 -11.08 -8.74 -11.31
N ASN A 168 -10.79 -7.46 -11.22
CA ASN A 168 -9.87 -6.77 -12.13
C ASN A 168 -8.43 -6.80 -11.61
N PHE A 169 -7.61 -7.67 -12.17
CA PHE A 169 -6.21 -7.82 -11.81
C PHE A 169 -5.39 -8.30 -13.03
N TYR A 170 -4.11 -8.60 -12.86
CA TYR A 170 -3.30 -9.20 -13.90
C TYR A 170 -3.71 -10.68 -14.09
N GLY A 171 -4.83 -10.91 -14.76
CA GLY A 171 -5.52 -12.20 -14.84
C GLY A 171 -4.72 -13.36 -15.42
N HIS A 172 -3.62 -13.08 -16.16
CA HIS A 172 -2.67 -14.10 -16.62
C HIS A 172 -1.85 -14.71 -15.45
N TYR A 173 -1.92 -14.14 -14.25
CA TYR A 173 -1.22 -14.60 -13.05
C TYR A 173 -2.20 -14.79 -11.88
N PRO A 174 -3.08 -15.79 -11.97
CA PRO A 174 -4.02 -16.11 -10.89
C PRO A 174 -3.27 -16.59 -9.64
N TYR A 175 -3.97 -16.63 -8.51
CA TYR A 175 -3.40 -17.05 -7.24
C TYR A 175 -2.78 -18.47 -7.25
N GLN A 176 -3.45 -19.38 -7.94
CA GLN A 176 -3.03 -20.78 -8.09
C GLN A 176 -2.09 -20.97 -9.29
N ILE A 177 -1.14 -20.07 -9.48
CA ILE A 177 -0.07 -20.35 -10.44
C ILE A 177 0.73 -21.52 -9.91
N GLU A 178 0.47 -22.69 -10.46
CA GLU A 178 1.29 -23.87 -10.24
C GLU A 178 2.68 -23.67 -10.82
N GLN A 179 3.68 -24.34 -10.24
CA GLN A 179 5.07 -24.30 -10.71
C GLN A 179 5.22 -24.65 -12.19
N ASN A 180 4.25 -25.37 -12.76
CA ASN A 180 4.22 -25.79 -14.15
C ASN A 180 3.79 -24.70 -15.15
N TYR A 181 3.26 -23.58 -14.68
CA TYR A 181 2.82 -22.47 -15.54
C TYR A 181 3.95 -21.78 -16.30
N PHE A 182 5.19 -22.06 -15.93
CA PHE A 182 6.38 -21.44 -16.50
C PHE A 182 7.05 -22.25 -17.61
N ASN A 183 6.64 -23.49 -17.81
CA ASN A 183 7.24 -24.37 -18.81
C ASN A 183 6.56 -24.31 -20.17
N ASP A 184 5.37 -23.71 -20.26
CA ASP A 184 4.59 -23.77 -21.48
C ASP A 184 4.17 -22.38 -21.96
N GLU A 185 4.68 -22.06 -23.13
CA GLU A 185 4.08 -21.27 -24.19
C GLU A 185 3.51 -19.87 -23.86
N VAL A 186 3.84 -18.99 -24.75
CA VAL A 186 3.27 -17.67 -25.08
C VAL A 186 2.17 -17.16 -24.13
N LEU A 187 2.43 -16.03 -23.49
CA LEU A 187 1.50 -15.26 -22.64
C LEU A 187 0.07 -15.16 -23.20
N GLU A 188 -0.07 -15.20 -24.52
CA GLU A 188 -1.35 -15.11 -25.25
C GLU A 188 -2.25 -16.35 -25.09
N THR A 189 -1.68 -17.49 -24.68
CA THR A 189 -2.43 -18.74 -24.48
C THR A 189 -2.81 -19.01 -23.03
N ARG A 190 -2.40 -18.16 -22.09
CA ARG A 190 -2.71 -18.34 -20.68
C ARG A 190 -4.16 -18.02 -20.39
N PRO A 191 -4.84 -18.85 -19.57
CA PRO A 191 -6.20 -18.56 -19.16
C PRO A 191 -6.25 -17.28 -18.33
N GLY A 192 -7.31 -16.51 -18.49
CA GLY A 192 -7.52 -15.24 -17.80
C GLY A 192 -7.39 -14.03 -18.72
N VAL A 193 -7.81 -12.89 -18.22
CA VAL A 193 -7.81 -11.61 -18.94
C VAL A 193 -6.98 -10.59 -18.19
N TYR A 194 -6.06 -9.96 -18.88
CA TYR A 194 -5.39 -8.75 -18.39
C TYR A 194 -5.97 -7.54 -19.12
N ARG A 195 -6.67 -6.69 -18.40
CA ARG A 195 -7.36 -5.52 -18.97
C ARG A 195 -6.46 -4.31 -19.13
N GLY A 196 -5.33 -4.28 -18.42
CA GLY A 196 -4.32 -3.24 -18.55
C GLY A 196 -4.74 -1.86 -18.04
N LYS A 197 -5.87 -1.76 -17.32
CA LYS A 197 -6.44 -0.50 -16.81
C LYS A 197 -7.43 -0.75 -15.68
N THR A 198 -7.80 0.32 -14.96
CA THR A 198 -8.93 0.32 -14.03
C THR A 198 -10.27 0.14 -14.77
N LEU A 199 -11.27 -0.39 -14.07
CA LEU A 199 -12.65 -0.49 -14.53
C LEU A 199 -13.56 0.40 -13.69
N ASP A 200 -14.76 0.69 -14.19
CA ASP A 200 -15.81 1.35 -13.42
C ASP A 200 -16.01 0.60 -12.10
N VAL A 201 -16.13 1.34 -11.01
CA VAL A 201 -16.40 0.75 -9.70
C VAL A 201 -17.70 -0.05 -9.73
N GLY A 202 -17.74 -1.19 -9.04
CA GLY A 202 -18.90 -2.07 -9.04
C GLY A 202 -19.04 -2.95 -10.28
N SER A 203 -17.98 -3.13 -11.07
CA SER A 203 -18.00 -3.95 -12.28
C SER A 203 -18.19 -5.46 -12.02
N PHE A 204 -17.94 -5.91 -10.79
CA PHE A 204 -18.06 -7.32 -10.39
C PHE A 204 -19.04 -7.49 -9.23
N LYS A 205 -19.29 -8.73 -8.83
CA LYS A 205 -20.17 -9.03 -7.69
C LYS A 205 -19.51 -8.61 -6.37
N PRO A 206 -20.29 -8.06 -5.42
CA PRO A 206 -19.75 -7.69 -4.13
C PRO A 206 -19.39 -8.92 -3.27
N ASN A 207 -18.58 -8.70 -2.24
CA ASN A 207 -18.39 -9.68 -1.18
C ASN A 207 -19.66 -9.81 -0.29
N PRO A 208 -19.71 -10.78 0.65
CA PRO A 208 -20.88 -10.97 1.51
C PRO A 208 -21.27 -9.76 2.37
N ASN A 209 -20.37 -8.81 2.60
CA ASN A 209 -20.64 -7.55 3.28
C ASN A 209 -21.22 -6.47 2.35
N GLY A 210 -21.36 -6.74 1.05
CA GLY A 210 -21.85 -5.79 0.05
C GLY A 210 -20.80 -4.84 -0.47
N LEU A 211 -19.49 -5.16 -0.31
CA LEU A 211 -18.37 -4.37 -0.81
C LEU A 211 -17.94 -4.87 -2.18
N TYR A 212 -17.89 -3.96 -3.14
CA TYR A 212 -17.43 -4.20 -4.51
C TYR A 212 -15.93 -3.93 -4.62
N ASP A 213 -15.28 -4.62 -5.54
CA ASP A 213 -13.88 -4.41 -5.92
C ASP A 213 -12.90 -4.41 -4.72
N ILE A 214 -13.25 -5.14 -3.63
CA ILE A 214 -12.41 -5.21 -2.42
C ILE A 214 -11.09 -5.95 -2.69
N TYR A 215 -11.00 -6.66 -3.79
CA TYR A 215 -9.79 -7.22 -4.36
C TYR A 215 -9.63 -6.72 -5.78
N GLY A 216 -8.44 -6.25 -6.14
CA GLY A 216 -8.11 -5.75 -7.47
C GLY A 216 -8.60 -4.31 -7.71
N ASN A 217 -8.75 -3.94 -8.96
CA ASN A 217 -9.02 -2.61 -9.48
C ASN A 217 -8.00 -1.58 -9.02
N VAL A 218 -8.11 -1.02 -7.80
CA VAL A 218 -7.03 -0.25 -7.17
C VAL A 218 -6.78 -0.73 -5.73
N GLY A 219 -5.53 -0.73 -5.30
CA GLY A 219 -5.18 -0.88 -3.89
C GLY A 219 -5.73 0.29 -3.08
N GLU A 220 -6.14 0.05 -1.84
CA GLU A 220 -6.82 1.04 -1.01
C GLU A 220 -5.95 1.47 0.16
N TRP A 221 -5.68 2.78 0.27
CA TRP A 221 -4.96 3.34 1.39
C TRP A 221 -5.65 3.05 2.73
N CYS A 222 -4.84 2.62 3.71
CA CYS A 222 -5.24 2.50 5.11
C CYS A 222 -4.59 3.59 5.96
N PHE A 223 -5.16 3.85 7.14
CA PHE A 223 -4.62 4.85 8.07
C PHE A 223 -3.24 4.47 8.62
N ASP A 224 -2.99 3.21 8.79
CA ASP A 224 -1.88 2.63 9.54
C ASP A 224 -0.52 2.91 8.93
N TYR A 225 0.50 3.15 9.77
CA TYR A 225 1.87 2.93 9.37
C TYR A 225 2.17 1.45 9.26
N TYR A 226 2.94 1.10 8.23
CA TYR A 226 3.43 -0.24 8.04
C TYR A 226 4.52 -0.57 9.06
N GLY A 227 4.34 -1.66 9.76
CA GLY A 227 5.26 -2.21 10.75
C GLY A 227 4.81 -3.61 11.14
N ASP A 228 5.54 -4.23 12.05
CA ASP A 228 5.12 -5.51 12.63
C ASP A 228 3.77 -5.30 13.33
N TYR A 229 2.88 -6.25 13.22
CA TYR A 229 1.68 -6.24 14.02
C TYR A 229 2.10 -6.21 15.48
N ALA A 230 1.59 -5.21 16.22
CA ALA A 230 1.93 -5.07 17.64
C ALA A 230 1.77 -6.44 18.29
N SER A 231 2.88 -7.05 18.65
CA SER A 231 2.86 -8.28 19.40
C SER A 231 1.97 -7.98 20.60
N SER A 232 0.87 -8.70 20.72
CA SER A 232 0.15 -8.77 21.99
C SER A 232 1.19 -9.27 22.98
N THR A 233 1.93 -8.35 23.58
CA THR A 233 2.97 -8.62 24.58
C THR A 233 2.28 -9.10 25.82
N GLY A 234 1.92 -10.35 25.80
CA GLY A 234 1.31 -11.07 26.89
C GLY A 234 1.03 -12.49 26.40
N SER A 235 1.64 -13.45 27.00
CA SER A 235 1.28 -14.87 26.95
C SER A 235 -0.19 -15.04 27.35
N GLY A 236 -1.13 -14.58 26.53
CA GLY A 236 -2.54 -14.63 26.85
C GLY A 236 -3.42 -14.31 25.65
N THR A 237 -4.59 -14.86 25.63
CA THR A 237 -5.67 -14.80 24.66
C THR A 237 -6.29 -13.40 24.44
N THR A 238 -5.71 -12.33 24.98
CA THR A 238 -6.19 -10.96 24.88
C THR A 238 -5.67 -10.30 23.60
N GLY A 239 -6.50 -10.32 22.55
CA GLY A 239 -6.23 -9.64 21.31
C GLY A 239 -6.25 -8.11 21.45
N VAL A 240 -5.87 -7.39 20.39
CA VAL A 240 -5.95 -5.93 20.32
C VAL A 240 -7.35 -5.47 19.94
N THR A 241 -7.78 -4.33 20.51
CA THR A 241 -9.09 -3.75 20.23
C THR A 241 -8.96 -2.45 19.47
N ASN A 242 -9.65 -2.35 18.33
CA ASN A 242 -9.67 -1.19 17.44
C ASN A 242 -8.24 -0.65 17.17
N PRO A 243 -7.31 -1.47 16.68
CA PRO A 243 -5.95 -1.00 16.41
C PRO A 243 -5.95 0.08 15.32
N ALA A 244 -4.98 0.99 15.40
CA ALA A 244 -4.75 2.05 14.42
C ALA A 244 -3.30 2.02 13.88
N GLY A 245 -2.67 0.85 13.95
CA GLY A 245 -1.29 0.66 13.55
C GLY A 245 -0.27 1.25 14.52
N ALA A 246 0.97 1.34 14.07
CA ALA A 246 2.06 1.94 14.82
C ALA A 246 1.86 3.47 14.94
N SER A 247 2.31 4.06 16.07
CA SER A 247 2.24 5.51 16.29
C SER A 247 3.22 6.28 15.40
N GLU A 248 4.20 5.60 14.83
CA GLU A 248 5.22 6.20 13.98
C GLU A 248 5.65 5.24 12.88
N GLY A 249 6.16 5.77 11.79
CA GLY A 249 6.64 4.97 10.65
C GLY A 249 7.07 5.84 9.47
N THR A 250 7.56 5.20 8.43
CA THR A 250 8.01 5.86 7.19
C THR A 250 7.12 5.54 5.99
N ARG A 251 6.18 4.61 6.15
CA ARG A 251 5.32 4.11 5.07
C ARG A 251 3.91 3.85 5.58
N ARG A 252 2.93 4.16 4.75
CA ARG A 252 1.52 3.88 5.00
C ARG A 252 1.10 2.60 4.30
N VAL A 253 0.22 1.85 4.95
CA VAL A 253 -0.34 0.60 4.42
C VAL A 253 -1.35 0.89 3.31
N TYR A 254 -1.38 0.04 2.29
CA TYR A 254 -2.51 -0.11 1.37
C TYR A 254 -2.79 -1.60 1.14
N ARG A 255 -4.01 -1.92 0.79
CA ARG A 255 -4.51 -3.30 0.76
C ARG A 255 -5.31 -3.56 -0.52
N GLY A 256 -5.60 -4.83 -0.83
CA GLY A 256 -6.47 -5.25 -1.93
C GLY A 256 -5.78 -5.56 -3.25
N GLY A 257 -4.63 -4.95 -3.49
CA GLY A 257 -3.97 -4.99 -4.79
C GLY A 257 -4.76 -4.23 -5.87
N GLY A 258 -4.21 -4.09 -7.04
CA GLY A 258 -4.82 -3.33 -8.15
C GLY A 258 -4.86 -4.12 -9.46
N TRP A 259 -5.34 -3.46 -10.51
CA TRP A 259 -5.58 -4.00 -11.85
C TRP A 259 -4.34 -4.67 -12.50
N ASN A 260 -3.14 -4.34 -12.05
CA ASN A 260 -1.86 -4.87 -12.56
C ASN A 260 -1.12 -5.75 -11.54
N ASP A 261 -1.76 -6.09 -10.43
CA ASP A 261 -1.19 -6.98 -9.43
C ASP A 261 -1.49 -8.44 -9.73
N PHE A 262 -0.62 -9.34 -9.26
CA PHE A 262 -0.81 -10.79 -9.38
C PHE A 262 -1.84 -11.29 -8.36
N GLY A 263 -2.50 -12.39 -8.63
CA GLY A 263 -3.50 -12.98 -7.75
C GLY A 263 -3.03 -13.19 -6.31
N LYS A 264 -1.75 -13.49 -6.09
CA LYS A 264 -1.16 -13.61 -4.75
C LYS A 264 -1.17 -12.32 -3.93
N ASN A 265 -1.19 -11.17 -4.61
CA ASN A 265 -1.19 -9.85 -3.98
C ASN A 265 -2.61 -9.36 -3.64
N LEU A 266 -3.63 -10.08 -4.06
CA LEU A 266 -5.03 -9.77 -3.79
C LEU A 266 -5.55 -10.42 -2.50
N ARG A 267 -4.77 -11.31 -1.85
CA ARG A 267 -5.19 -12.02 -0.64
C ARG A 267 -5.62 -11.05 0.47
N SER A 268 -6.62 -11.45 1.23
CA SER A 268 -7.08 -10.65 2.38
C SER A 268 -5.94 -10.26 3.33
N ALA A 269 -4.97 -11.15 3.55
CA ALA A 269 -3.86 -10.94 4.46
C ALA A 269 -2.67 -10.19 3.82
N TYR A 270 -2.60 -10.10 2.48
CA TYR A 270 -1.47 -9.47 1.81
C TYR A 270 -1.35 -7.99 2.18
N ARG A 271 -0.14 -7.58 2.57
CA ARG A 271 0.18 -6.23 3.01
C ARG A 271 1.09 -5.53 2.01
N ALA A 272 0.71 -4.33 1.61
CA ALA A 272 1.56 -3.46 0.81
C ALA A 272 1.72 -2.10 1.49
N ALA A 273 2.80 -1.39 1.20
CA ALA A 273 3.04 -0.09 1.80
C ALA A 273 3.97 0.77 0.95
N MET A 274 3.76 2.08 1.00
CA MET A 274 4.68 3.05 0.40
C MET A 274 4.74 4.34 1.26
N PRO A 275 5.77 5.20 1.08
CA PRO A 275 5.83 6.50 1.76
C PRO A 275 4.56 7.31 1.53
N GLN A 276 4.13 8.05 2.56
CA GLN A 276 2.85 8.78 2.53
C GLN A 276 2.75 9.87 1.46
N ASN A 277 3.89 10.33 0.93
CA ASN A 277 4.00 11.31 -0.15
C ASN A 277 4.14 10.68 -1.55
N ASN A 278 4.17 9.33 -1.61
CA ASN A 278 4.22 8.61 -2.89
C ASN A 278 2.82 8.23 -3.34
N CYS A 279 2.67 8.07 -4.64
CA CYS A 279 1.44 7.59 -5.26
C CYS A 279 1.75 6.51 -6.30
N ALA A 280 0.74 5.71 -6.63
CA ALA A 280 0.82 4.73 -7.70
C ALA A 280 -0.50 4.70 -8.49
N TYR A 281 -0.40 4.44 -9.78
CA TYR A 281 -1.55 4.42 -10.71
C TYR A 281 -2.46 3.18 -10.56
N ASN A 282 -2.21 2.39 -9.54
CA ASN A 282 -3.04 1.26 -9.08
C ASN A 282 -3.38 1.37 -7.58
N VAL A 283 -3.27 2.57 -6.99
CA VAL A 283 -3.61 2.82 -5.58
C VAL A 283 -4.52 4.03 -5.47
N GLY A 284 -5.67 3.83 -4.85
CA GLY A 284 -6.70 4.81 -4.56
C GLY A 284 -7.14 4.74 -3.09
N LEU A 285 -8.42 4.94 -2.83
CA LEU A 285 -8.95 4.90 -1.46
C LEU A 285 -10.41 4.44 -1.43
N ARG A 286 -10.82 3.92 -0.27
CA ARG A 286 -12.22 3.67 0.12
C ARG A 286 -12.53 4.37 1.42
N LEU A 287 -13.74 4.93 1.54
CA LEU A 287 -14.15 5.70 2.71
C LEU A 287 -14.73 4.81 3.80
N VAL A 288 -14.48 5.22 5.03
CA VAL A 288 -15.07 4.67 6.25
C VAL A 288 -15.56 5.82 7.13
N CYS A 289 -16.57 5.56 7.97
CA CYS A 289 -16.92 6.41 9.09
C CYS A 289 -17.41 5.58 10.28
N ASN A 290 -17.39 6.19 11.47
CA ASN A 290 -17.87 5.51 12.67
C ASN A 290 -19.39 5.24 12.57
N ALA A 291 -19.84 4.10 13.09
CA ALA A 291 -21.26 3.76 13.16
C ALA A 291 -21.93 4.28 14.45
N ASP A 292 -21.12 4.53 15.47
CA ASP A 292 -21.55 5.06 16.76
C ASP A 292 -20.35 5.72 17.49
N ASP A 293 -20.57 6.15 18.72
CA ASP A 293 -19.54 6.77 19.57
C ASP A 293 -18.79 5.76 20.46
N SER A 294 -18.84 4.48 20.14
CA SER A 294 -18.16 3.41 20.92
C SER A 294 -16.65 3.52 20.91
N VAL A 295 -16.07 4.14 19.87
CA VAL A 295 -14.63 4.38 19.77
C VAL A 295 -14.33 5.85 20.07
N LYS A 296 -13.69 6.12 21.20
CA LYS A 296 -13.39 7.49 21.68
C LYS A 296 -11.89 7.78 21.73
N GLY A 297 -11.58 9.06 21.94
CA GLY A 297 -10.22 9.55 22.10
C GLY A 297 -9.57 9.99 20.79
N SER A 298 -8.27 10.14 20.82
CA SER A 298 -7.46 10.55 19.66
C SER A 298 -6.24 9.64 19.50
N VAL A 299 -5.84 9.45 18.27
CA VAL A 299 -4.58 8.77 17.90
C VAL A 299 -3.72 9.78 17.17
N THR A 300 -2.51 10.00 17.67
CA THR A 300 -1.52 10.82 16.96
C THR A 300 -0.46 9.91 16.38
N THR A 301 -0.21 10.07 15.10
CA THR A 301 0.83 9.35 14.38
C THR A 301 1.84 10.32 13.80
N ARG A 302 3.12 9.93 13.79
CA ARG A 302 4.20 10.74 13.24
C ARG A 302 4.94 9.98 12.15
N GLU A 303 5.24 10.68 11.07
CA GLU A 303 6.29 10.22 10.19
C GLU A 303 7.61 10.32 10.95
N VAL A 304 8.27 9.19 11.13
CA VAL A 304 9.63 9.19 11.67
C VAL A 304 10.54 9.71 10.56
N ALA A 305 10.71 11.03 10.54
CA ALA A 305 11.99 11.52 10.10
C ALA A 305 12.99 10.91 11.08
N LYS A 306 13.85 9.97 10.63
CA LYS A 306 14.91 9.46 11.49
C LYS A 306 15.52 10.64 12.22
N SER A 307 15.62 10.53 13.55
CA SER A 307 16.24 11.52 14.42
C SER A 307 17.67 11.78 13.95
N GLY A 308 17.83 12.85 13.29
CA GLY A 308 19.01 13.32 12.65
C GLY A 308 18.55 14.45 11.76
N SER A 309 18.47 15.64 12.30
CA SER A 309 18.46 16.94 11.65
C SER A 309 17.59 17.03 10.38
N LYS A 310 17.04 18.18 10.06
CA LYS A 310 16.81 18.58 8.67
C LYS A 310 18.02 18.10 7.84
N GLN A 311 18.03 16.84 7.44
CA GLN A 311 18.87 16.37 6.39
C GLN A 311 18.12 16.70 5.11
N SER A 312 18.34 17.92 4.59
CA SER A 312 19.01 17.98 3.29
C SER A 312 19.78 16.68 3.17
N ALA A 313 19.56 15.86 2.16
CA ALA A 313 20.36 14.69 1.86
C ALA A 313 21.80 15.11 2.18
N GLY A 314 22.34 14.53 3.25
CA GLY A 314 23.40 15.20 3.98
C GLY A 314 24.56 15.52 3.05
N SER A 315 25.45 16.41 3.45
CA SER A 315 26.81 16.53 2.93
C SER A 315 27.57 15.18 2.87
N GLY A 316 26.87 14.05 3.03
CA GLY A 316 27.29 12.69 2.92
C GLY A 316 27.44 12.25 1.46
N LYS A 317 28.38 11.34 1.20
CA LYS A 317 28.62 10.79 -0.12
C LYS A 317 27.40 10.01 -0.61
N GLY A 318 26.85 10.40 -1.76
CA GLY A 318 25.84 9.62 -2.47
C GLY A 318 26.50 8.60 -3.41
N LEU A 319 25.86 7.47 -3.60
CA LEU A 319 26.26 6.45 -4.56
C LEU A 319 25.08 6.06 -5.44
N ILE A 320 25.26 6.06 -6.74
CA ILE A 320 24.29 5.56 -7.71
C ILE A 320 24.59 4.09 -7.95
N ILE A 321 23.65 3.21 -7.63
CA ILE A 321 23.75 1.78 -7.92
C ILE A 321 22.57 1.39 -8.77
N PHE A 322 22.80 0.69 -9.87
CA PHE A 322 21.72 0.32 -10.76
C PHE A 322 21.97 -0.99 -11.50
N TYR A 323 20.88 -1.61 -11.90
CA TYR A 323 20.87 -2.70 -12.88
C TYR A 323 20.18 -2.21 -14.15
N SER A 324 20.74 -2.53 -15.32
CA SER A 324 20.15 -2.16 -16.61
C SER A 324 20.34 -3.24 -17.64
N TRP A 325 19.26 -3.71 -18.23
CA TRP A 325 19.29 -4.69 -19.34
C TRP A 325 19.23 -4.00 -20.71
N SER A 326 18.21 -3.15 -20.92
CA SER A 326 17.98 -2.46 -22.20
C SER A 326 18.78 -1.17 -22.40
N GLY A 327 19.44 -0.69 -21.36
CA GLY A 327 20.17 0.59 -21.37
C GLY A 327 19.35 1.79 -20.85
N ASN A 328 18.03 1.68 -20.71
CA ASN A 328 17.19 2.80 -20.26
C ASN A 328 17.57 3.28 -18.85
N THR A 329 17.67 2.36 -17.88
CA THR A 329 18.11 2.69 -16.51
C THR A 329 19.53 3.25 -16.49
N ARG A 330 20.43 2.73 -17.34
CA ARG A 330 21.81 3.25 -17.49
C ARG A 330 21.81 4.69 -17.99
N GLY A 331 20.94 5.03 -18.95
CA GLY A 331 20.76 6.40 -19.42
C GLY A 331 20.36 7.35 -18.29
N ALA A 332 19.40 6.96 -17.49
CA ALA A 332 18.97 7.71 -16.31
C ALA A 332 20.08 7.85 -15.25
N ALA A 333 20.78 6.78 -14.94
CA ALA A 333 21.89 6.79 -13.99
C ALA A 333 23.01 7.76 -14.42
N ARG A 334 23.34 7.81 -15.71
CA ARG A 334 24.31 8.77 -16.27
C ARG A 334 23.85 10.21 -16.10
N GLU A 335 22.57 10.49 -16.34
CA GLU A 335 22.03 11.83 -16.18
C GLU A 335 22.04 12.26 -14.71
N ILE A 336 21.69 11.37 -13.80
CA ILE A 336 21.77 11.61 -12.36
C ILE A 336 23.23 11.85 -11.93
N ALA A 337 24.16 11.05 -12.39
CA ALA A 337 25.60 11.23 -12.10
C ALA A 337 26.14 12.58 -12.63
N ARG A 338 25.68 12.99 -13.82
CA ARG A 338 26.04 14.30 -14.40
C ARG A 338 25.58 15.46 -13.52
N GLN A 339 24.37 15.38 -12.96
CA GLN A 339 23.79 16.45 -12.14
C GLN A 339 24.32 16.46 -10.70
N THR A 340 24.64 15.29 -10.13
CA THR A 340 25.06 15.18 -8.73
C THR A 340 26.57 15.09 -8.54
N GLY A 341 27.28 14.58 -9.53
CA GLY A 341 28.68 14.22 -9.42
C GLY A 341 28.95 12.98 -8.55
N PHE A 342 27.92 12.21 -8.22
CA PHE A 342 28.07 10.99 -7.45
C PHE A 342 28.69 9.87 -8.28
N ASP A 343 29.47 9.01 -7.61
CA ASP A 343 29.96 7.76 -8.21
C ASP A 343 28.77 6.90 -8.64
N SER A 344 28.95 6.15 -9.73
CA SER A 344 27.92 5.24 -10.21
C SER A 344 28.49 3.82 -10.43
N ILE A 345 27.73 2.82 -10.02
CA ILE A 345 28.07 1.40 -10.15
C ILE A 345 26.92 0.69 -10.84
N GLU A 346 27.19 0.09 -11.99
CA GLU A 346 26.27 -0.83 -12.65
C GLU A 346 26.47 -2.25 -12.11
N LEU A 347 25.37 -2.90 -11.75
CA LEU A 347 25.40 -4.30 -11.30
C LEU A 347 25.63 -5.23 -12.48
N GLU A 348 26.71 -6.01 -12.42
CA GLU A 348 26.99 -7.11 -13.32
C GLU A 348 26.70 -8.45 -12.64
N LEU A 349 26.17 -9.38 -13.41
CA LEU A 349 25.91 -10.75 -12.95
C LEU A 349 27.06 -11.69 -13.32
N VAL A 350 27.31 -12.69 -12.49
CA VAL A 350 28.23 -13.80 -12.83
C VAL A 350 27.71 -14.55 -14.05
N LYS A 351 26.40 -14.76 -14.14
CA LYS A 351 25.70 -15.32 -15.31
C LYS A 351 24.69 -14.30 -15.80
N PRO A 352 25.01 -13.55 -16.87
CA PRO A 352 24.08 -12.56 -17.42
C PRO A 352 22.78 -13.20 -17.91
N TYR A 353 21.70 -12.43 -17.88
CA TYR A 353 20.45 -12.79 -18.58
C TYR A 353 20.67 -12.79 -20.11
N SER A 354 19.80 -13.48 -20.82
CA SER A 354 19.78 -13.48 -22.27
C SER A 354 19.69 -12.06 -22.84
N THR A 355 20.30 -11.86 -24.02
CA THR A 355 20.13 -10.63 -24.81
C THR A 355 18.88 -10.68 -25.68
N ASP A 356 18.28 -11.85 -25.84
CA ASP A 356 16.99 -11.99 -26.50
C ASP A 356 15.83 -11.57 -25.58
N TYR A 357 14.95 -10.73 -26.10
CA TYR A 357 13.89 -10.12 -25.31
C TYR A 357 12.92 -11.13 -24.70
N ASN A 358 12.45 -12.10 -25.51
CA ASN A 358 11.48 -13.08 -25.03
C ASN A 358 12.11 -14.05 -24.00
N THR A 359 13.35 -14.43 -24.27
CA THR A 359 14.09 -15.29 -23.34
C THR A 359 14.34 -14.60 -22.00
N VAL A 360 14.72 -13.31 -21.99
CA VAL A 360 14.96 -12.60 -20.73
C VAL A 360 13.67 -12.39 -19.94
N LEU A 361 12.54 -12.15 -20.61
CA LEU A 361 11.24 -12.06 -19.93
C LEU A 361 10.94 -13.34 -19.13
N ASN A 362 11.13 -14.50 -19.76
CA ASN A 362 10.90 -15.80 -19.12
C ASN A 362 11.91 -16.06 -17.98
N GLN A 363 13.19 -15.76 -18.20
CA GLN A 363 14.23 -15.89 -17.17
C GLN A 363 13.91 -15.01 -15.95
N ALA A 364 13.63 -13.73 -16.17
CA ALA A 364 13.33 -12.76 -15.12
C ALA A 364 12.08 -13.15 -14.32
N GLN A 365 11.06 -13.65 -15.01
CA GLN A 365 9.84 -14.12 -14.39
C GLN A 365 10.06 -15.36 -13.52
N ASN A 366 10.78 -16.36 -14.08
CA ASN A 366 11.14 -17.57 -13.34
C ASN A 366 11.96 -17.23 -12.08
N ASP A 367 12.95 -16.33 -12.21
CA ASP A 367 13.79 -15.93 -11.08
C ASP A 367 12.95 -15.21 -10.01
N GLN A 368 12.05 -14.32 -10.41
CA GLN A 368 11.17 -13.62 -9.48
C GLN A 368 10.21 -14.61 -8.79
N HIS A 369 9.63 -15.53 -9.53
CA HIS A 369 8.73 -16.55 -8.99
C HIS A 369 9.41 -17.48 -8.00
N LYS A 370 10.56 -18.03 -8.38
CA LYS A 370 11.35 -18.94 -7.53
C LYS A 370 12.19 -18.20 -6.48
N GLN A 371 12.06 -16.89 -6.39
CA GLN A 371 12.87 -16.06 -5.50
C GLN A 371 14.39 -16.33 -5.63
N ILE A 372 14.84 -16.61 -6.85
CA ILE A 372 16.25 -16.83 -7.15
C ILE A 372 17.03 -15.53 -6.90
N ARG A 373 18.22 -15.66 -6.37
CA ARG A 373 19.16 -14.55 -6.15
C ARG A 373 20.34 -14.70 -7.12
N PRO A 374 20.26 -14.09 -8.32
CA PRO A 374 21.36 -14.15 -9.27
C PRO A 374 22.65 -13.62 -8.65
N ALA A 375 23.73 -14.37 -8.77
CA ALA A 375 24.99 -14.00 -8.18
C ALA A 375 25.55 -12.74 -8.83
N LEU A 376 25.88 -11.73 -8.04
CA LEU A 376 26.50 -10.49 -8.49
C LEU A 376 28.00 -10.71 -8.72
N LYS A 377 28.49 -10.35 -9.89
CA LYS A 377 29.93 -10.21 -10.19
C LYS A 377 30.46 -8.93 -9.55
N THR A 378 29.65 -7.87 -9.56
CA THR A 378 29.97 -6.59 -8.92
C THR A 378 30.10 -6.78 -7.41
N LYS A 379 31.22 -6.33 -6.85
CA LYS A 379 31.47 -6.29 -5.40
C LYS A 379 31.83 -4.87 -4.98
N ILE A 380 31.26 -4.42 -3.89
CA ILE A 380 31.55 -3.13 -3.29
C ILE A 380 32.33 -3.40 -1.99
N ASP A 381 33.47 -2.80 -1.86
CA ASP A 381 34.28 -2.92 -0.65
C ASP A 381 33.50 -2.41 0.57
N SER A 382 33.59 -3.15 1.68
CA SER A 382 32.77 -2.86 2.88
C SER A 382 33.13 -1.52 3.54
N LYS A 383 34.40 -1.09 3.46
CA LYS A 383 34.79 0.22 3.98
C LYS A 383 34.22 1.33 3.11
N LYS A 384 34.33 1.15 1.78
CA LYS A 384 33.78 2.08 0.81
C LYS A 384 32.24 2.14 0.93
N TRP A 385 31.55 0.98 1.15
CA TRP A 385 30.12 0.93 1.40
C TRP A 385 29.69 1.76 2.61
N ALA A 386 30.47 1.72 3.68
CA ALA A 386 30.17 2.45 4.90
C ALA A 386 30.24 3.98 4.75
N GLU A 387 30.97 4.49 3.72
CA GLU A 387 31.10 5.93 3.48
C GLU A 387 29.85 6.57 2.85
N TYR A 388 28.96 5.77 2.28
CA TYR A 388 27.76 6.26 1.59
C TYR A 388 26.54 6.26 2.51
N ASP A 389 25.90 7.41 2.66
CA ASP A 389 24.65 7.57 3.43
C ASP A 389 23.42 7.50 2.53
N THR A 390 23.59 7.90 1.27
CA THR A 390 22.51 7.97 0.29
C THR A 390 22.79 7.07 -0.91
N ILE A 391 21.87 6.15 -1.18
CA ILE A 391 21.96 5.21 -2.31
C ILE A 391 20.84 5.53 -3.31
N LEU A 392 21.22 6.03 -4.49
CA LEU A 392 20.29 6.22 -5.60
C LEU A 392 20.19 4.88 -6.34
N LEU A 393 19.08 4.17 -6.11
CA LEU A 393 18.90 2.78 -6.54
C LEU A 393 18.09 2.70 -7.83
N GLY A 394 18.75 2.33 -8.94
CA GLY A 394 18.16 2.28 -10.27
C GLY A 394 17.86 0.87 -10.77
N TYR A 395 16.66 0.70 -11.39
CA TYR A 395 16.28 -0.59 -11.95
C TYR A 395 15.18 -0.45 -13.03
N PRO A 396 15.11 -1.41 -13.97
CA PRO A 396 13.93 -1.53 -14.81
C PRO A 396 12.79 -2.19 -14.02
N ASN A 397 11.55 -1.75 -14.25
CA ASN A 397 10.40 -2.47 -13.73
C ASN A 397 10.25 -3.78 -14.48
N TRP A 398 10.54 -4.89 -13.84
CA TRP A 398 10.35 -6.22 -14.36
C TRP A 398 9.20 -6.92 -13.63
N TRP A 399 8.18 -7.33 -14.41
CA TRP A 399 7.03 -8.06 -13.87
C TRP A 399 6.39 -7.35 -12.66
N ALA A 400 6.13 -6.06 -12.83
CA ALA A 400 5.55 -5.17 -11.82
C ALA A 400 6.35 -5.08 -10.50
N SER A 401 7.65 -5.39 -10.51
CA SER A 401 8.50 -5.34 -9.31
C SER A 401 9.97 -5.07 -9.65
N ILE A 402 10.85 -5.20 -8.65
CA ILE A 402 12.31 -5.14 -8.83
C ILE A 402 12.83 -6.37 -9.58
N PRO A 403 13.87 -6.23 -10.42
CA PRO A 403 14.64 -7.37 -10.92
C PRO A 403 15.36 -8.08 -9.79
N MET A 404 15.54 -9.39 -9.90
CA MET A 404 16.17 -10.19 -8.85
C MET A 404 17.63 -9.84 -8.54
N PRO A 405 18.45 -9.29 -9.47
CA PRO A 405 19.75 -8.69 -9.13
C PRO A 405 19.67 -7.59 -8.07
N ILE A 406 18.61 -6.78 -8.09
CA ILE A 406 18.36 -5.76 -7.05
C ILE A 406 18.03 -6.43 -5.72
N ALA A 407 17.21 -7.48 -5.71
CA ALA A 407 16.94 -8.25 -4.50
C ALA A 407 18.25 -8.84 -3.91
N THR A 408 19.13 -9.41 -4.75
CA THR A 408 20.45 -9.89 -4.32
C THR A 408 21.26 -8.77 -3.68
N LEU A 409 21.31 -7.58 -4.27
CA LEU A 409 22.02 -6.42 -3.71
C LEU A 409 21.48 -6.05 -2.33
N LEU A 410 20.15 -5.91 -2.21
CA LEU A 410 19.50 -5.48 -0.97
C LEU A 410 19.74 -6.45 0.19
N GLU A 411 19.89 -7.73 -0.09
CA GLU A 411 20.19 -8.76 0.91
C GLU A 411 21.70 -8.93 1.18
N SER A 412 22.58 -8.51 0.23
CA SER A 412 24.02 -8.68 0.34
C SER A 412 24.73 -7.57 1.12
N TYR A 413 24.10 -6.41 1.28
CA TYR A 413 24.68 -5.25 1.94
C TYR A 413 23.78 -4.71 3.04
N ASP A 414 24.38 -4.18 4.11
CA ASP A 414 23.64 -3.54 5.18
C ASP A 414 23.20 -2.12 4.79
N PHE A 415 21.90 -1.94 4.61
CA PHE A 415 21.26 -0.66 4.34
C PHE A 415 20.76 0.04 5.61
N SER A 416 21.07 -0.47 6.79
CA SER A 416 20.65 0.14 8.05
C SER A 416 21.19 1.57 8.17
N GLY A 417 20.31 2.52 8.41
CA GLY A 417 20.70 3.94 8.51
C GLY A 417 20.85 4.67 7.19
N LYS A 418 20.89 3.98 6.03
CA LYS A 418 21.04 4.61 4.73
C LYS A 418 19.69 5.11 4.18
N THR A 419 19.76 6.12 3.33
CA THR A 419 18.62 6.60 2.54
C THR A 419 18.68 5.95 1.17
N ILE A 420 17.59 5.28 0.75
CA ILE A 420 17.43 4.75 -0.61
C ILE A 420 16.53 5.70 -1.39
N MET A 421 17.04 6.20 -2.51
CA MET A 421 16.33 7.04 -3.48
C MET A 421 16.09 6.21 -4.74
N PRO A 422 14.91 5.61 -4.94
CA PRO A 422 14.68 4.72 -6.08
C PRO A 422 14.43 5.50 -7.36
N PHE A 423 14.99 5.03 -8.49
CA PHE A 423 14.58 5.46 -9.82
C PHE A 423 14.34 4.25 -10.72
N CYS A 424 13.22 4.28 -11.43
CA CYS A 424 12.72 3.10 -12.14
C CYS A 424 12.41 3.44 -13.59
N SER A 425 13.06 2.73 -14.54
CA SER A 425 12.66 2.78 -15.95
C SER A 425 11.59 1.73 -16.24
N HIS A 426 10.58 2.08 -17.04
CA HIS A 426 9.44 1.20 -17.29
C HIS A 426 8.77 1.46 -18.65
N GLY A 427 8.03 0.48 -19.16
CA GLY A 427 7.22 0.58 -20.38
C GLY A 427 5.74 0.92 -20.12
N GLY A 428 5.41 1.57 -18.98
CA GLY A 428 4.04 1.89 -18.56
C GLY A 428 3.74 1.49 -17.11
N GLY A 429 4.43 0.47 -16.58
CA GLY A 429 4.18 -0.11 -15.25
C GLY A 429 4.69 0.71 -14.05
N ARG A 430 5.33 1.87 -14.28
CA ARG A 430 5.93 2.71 -13.22
C ARG A 430 6.69 1.85 -12.20
N PHE A 431 6.43 2.04 -10.90
CA PHE A 431 7.07 1.27 -9.84
C PHE A 431 6.43 -0.11 -9.59
N GLY A 432 5.15 -0.30 -9.94
CA GLY A 432 4.43 -1.51 -9.55
C GLY A 432 4.60 -1.79 -8.04
N GLN A 433 4.99 -3.00 -7.70
CA GLN A 433 5.28 -3.44 -6.32
C GLN A 433 6.75 -3.22 -5.90
N SER A 434 7.57 -2.56 -6.73
CA SER A 434 9.00 -2.48 -6.48
C SER A 434 9.36 -1.72 -5.20
N LEU A 435 8.63 -0.64 -4.87
CA LEU A 435 8.87 0.10 -3.61
C LEU A 435 8.57 -0.76 -2.39
N THR A 436 7.49 -1.55 -2.44
CA THR A 436 7.16 -2.53 -1.40
C THR A 436 8.24 -3.60 -1.27
N ALA A 437 8.73 -4.13 -2.39
CA ALA A 437 9.78 -5.13 -2.40
C ALA A 437 11.11 -4.59 -1.80
N ILE A 438 11.54 -3.39 -2.20
CA ILE A 438 12.72 -2.71 -1.63
C ILE A 438 12.56 -2.56 -0.12
N SER A 439 11.40 -2.12 0.30
CA SER A 439 11.09 -1.88 1.70
C SER A 439 11.10 -3.14 2.56
N LYS A 440 10.66 -4.28 2.00
CA LYS A 440 10.70 -5.59 2.69
C LYS A 440 12.14 -6.11 2.80
N LEU A 441 12.96 -5.90 1.78
CA LEU A 441 14.34 -6.39 1.74
C LEU A 441 15.33 -5.48 2.49
N ALA A 442 15.04 -4.18 2.62
CA ALA A 442 15.84 -3.22 3.36
C ALA A 442 15.01 -2.47 4.41
N PRO A 443 14.43 -3.16 5.42
CA PRO A 443 13.45 -2.57 6.34
C PRO A 443 14.02 -1.47 7.24
N LYS A 444 15.34 -1.44 7.44
CA LYS A 444 16.03 -0.43 8.25
C LYS A 444 16.55 0.76 7.43
N ALA A 445 16.34 0.77 6.11
CA ALA A 445 16.64 1.91 5.26
C ALA A 445 15.50 2.93 5.27
N THR A 446 15.83 4.20 4.99
CA THR A 446 14.83 5.22 4.67
C THR A 446 14.57 5.20 3.16
N LEU A 447 13.34 4.98 2.73
CA LEU A 447 12.98 5.04 1.32
C LEU A 447 12.35 6.41 1.03
N THR A 448 12.92 7.16 0.05
CA THR A 448 12.37 8.45 -0.38
C THR A 448 11.35 8.27 -1.49
N GLU A 449 10.80 9.39 -1.95
CA GLU A 449 10.04 9.44 -3.20
C GLU A 449 10.91 8.97 -4.37
N GLY A 450 10.33 8.14 -5.23
CA GLY A 450 11.02 7.59 -6.40
C GLY A 450 10.85 8.41 -7.67
N LEU A 451 11.82 8.34 -8.58
CA LEU A 451 11.74 8.88 -9.94
C LEU A 451 11.25 7.79 -10.91
N SER A 452 10.06 7.99 -11.46
CA SER A 452 9.45 7.10 -12.46
C SER A 452 9.78 7.60 -13.86
N ILE A 453 10.41 6.74 -14.69
CA ILE A 453 10.96 7.11 -16.00
C ILE A 453 10.35 6.22 -17.07
N HIS A 454 9.53 6.79 -17.94
CA HIS A 454 8.94 6.05 -19.07
C HIS A 454 10.02 5.78 -20.14
N TYR A 455 10.35 4.51 -20.38
CA TYR A 455 11.48 4.06 -21.22
C TYR A 455 12.78 4.78 -20.86
N SER A 456 13.31 5.59 -21.77
CA SER A 456 14.55 6.38 -21.58
C SER A 456 14.31 7.77 -20.98
N GLY A 457 13.06 8.18 -20.75
CA GLY A 457 12.68 9.51 -20.29
C GLY A 457 12.68 10.59 -21.36
N GLY A 458 13.22 10.31 -22.56
CA GLY A 458 13.23 11.23 -23.68
C GLY A 458 13.78 12.62 -23.36
N ALA A 459 13.24 13.67 -23.99
CA ALA A 459 13.70 15.06 -23.82
C ALA A 459 13.42 15.64 -22.41
N SER A 460 12.52 15.05 -21.63
CA SER A 460 12.20 15.55 -20.28
C SER A 460 13.12 15.02 -19.19
N LEU A 461 13.89 13.96 -19.46
CA LEU A 461 14.67 13.25 -18.44
C LEU A 461 15.52 14.17 -17.56
N SER A 462 16.27 15.10 -18.17
CA SER A 462 17.15 16.00 -17.42
C SER A 462 16.36 16.88 -16.43
N LYS A 463 15.22 17.39 -16.85
CA LYS A 463 14.34 18.24 -16.06
C LYS A 463 13.62 17.47 -14.94
N ASP A 464 13.22 16.24 -15.23
CA ASP A 464 12.56 15.38 -14.27
C ASP A 464 13.55 14.91 -13.17
N VAL A 465 14.79 14.59 -13.56
CA VAL A 465 15.89 14.31 -12.62
C VAL A 465 16.16 15.51 -11.74
N GLU A 466 16.32 16.72 -12.31
CA GLU A 466 16.56 17.95 -11.57
C GLU A 466 15.47 18.19 -10.50
N LYS A 467 14.21 18.11 -10.91
CA LYS A 467 13.07 18.30 -10.03
C LYS A 467 13.05 17.26 -8.89
N TRP A 468 13.33 16.01 -9.20
CA TRP A 468 13.36 14.92 -8.23
C TRP A 468 14.50 15.09 -7.22
N LEU A 469 15.73 15.37 -7.67
CA LEU A 469 16.88 15.61 -6.80
C LEU A 469 16.63 16.79 -5.85
N LYS A 470 16.08 17.89 -6.36
CA LYS A 470 15.71 19.05 -5.55
C LYS A 470 14.64 18.70 -4.50
N LYS A 471 13.61 17.93 -4.87
CA LYS A 471 12.56 17.49 -3.96
C LYS A 471 13.11 16.58 -2.86
N CYS A 472 14.08 15.74 -3.17
CA CYS A 472 14.76 14.86 -2.22
C CYS A 472 15.91 15.54 -1.46
N GLY A 473 16.17 16.83 -1.67
CA GLY A 473 17.18 17.59 -0.95
C GLY A 473 18.63 17.28 -1.34
N VAL A 474 18.85 16.72 -2.55
CA VAL A 474 20.19 16.46 -3.09
C VAL A 474 20.71 17.70 -3.79
N SER A 475 21.88 18.19 -3.37
CA SER A 475 22.56 19.32 -4.03
C SER A 475 23.05 18.90 -5.42
N GLN A 476 22.81 19.77 -6.39
CA GLN A 476 23.35 19.65 -7.73
C GLN A 476 24.73 20.30 -7.81
N LYS A 477 25.57 19.77 -8.74
CA LYS A 477 26.89 20.35 -9.05
C LYS A 477 26.79 21.72 -9.70
#